data_b590b4e973fbefa19c7cf25fcac2e6a7
#
_entry.id   b590b4e973fbefa19c7cf25fcac2e6a7
#
_cell.length_a   1.000
_cell.length_b   1.000
_cell.length_c   1.000
_cell.angle_alpha   90.00
_cell.angle_beta   90.00
_cell.angle_gamma   90.00
#
_symmetry.space_group_name_H-M   'P 1'
#
loop_
_entity.id
_entity.type
_entity.pdbx_description
1 polymer ?
#
loop_
_entity_poly.entity_id
_entity_poly.type
_entity_poly.pdbx_seq_one_letter_code
_entity_poly.pdbx_strand_id
1 'polypeptide(L)'
;MHKRGLRHYNMPVFLILLLVSVIMIFPFIWMVLSAFKSNADVYTYPIRWLPSSFEWSNFEKVFQMVPFLRYYWNTILTSVLQTALQIAMSIGAAYAFAKLRFPFKRTLYMLIQSAMFVPMSVLVIPLYQMVSGTGLVDTYAGIVLPQVLGVFTTMMLISFFTTIPDDLIDAAKIDGCGYFSILWHVMIVNSVTAISAAVLYAFLSHWRSYLWPLLVTNKTEMRTLAVGLKYLISEASSAYQLMMAAALMSIAPLIIVYILCEKNFVRSMTMTGLKG
;
A
#
# COMPACT_ATOMS: atom_id res chain seq x y z
N MET A 1 -1.32 20.52 39.63
CA MET A 1 -1.90 21.41 38.62
C MET A 1 -0.82 21.75 37.59
N HIS A 2 -0.79 21.00 36.46
CA HIS A 2 0.21 21.20 35.39
C HIS A 2 -0.41 22.18 34.38
N LYS A 3 0.10 23.41 34.34
CA LYS A 3 -0.26 24.42 33.35
C LYS A 3 0.20 23.88 31.98
N ARG A 4 -0.75 23.44 31.11
CA ARG A 4 -0.50 23.22 29.69
C ARG A 4 -0.09 24.57 29.08
N GLY A 5 1.21 24.75 28.82
CA GLY A 5 1.73 25.91 28.11
C GLY A 5 1.02 26.00 26.76
N LEU A 6 0.43 27.16 26.49
CA LEU A 6 -0.13 27.50 25.15
C LEU A 6 1.00 27.34 24.15
N ARG A 7 0.93 26.29 23.31
CA ARG A 7 1.80 26.13 22.15
C ARG A 7 1.59 27.38 21.28
N HIS A 8 2.63 28.20 21.14
CA HIS A 8 2.66 29.26 20.14
C HIS A 8 2.52 28.57 18.77
N TYR A 9 1.32 28.56 18.22
CA TYR A 9 1.12 28.16 16.83
C TYR A 9 1.86 29.17 15.96
N ASN A 10 2.89 28.75 15.25
CA ASN A 10 3.51 29.56 14.21
C ASN A 10 2.47 29.79 13.12
N MET A 11 1.69 30.86 13.24
CA MET A 11 0.60 31.22 12.33
C MET A 11 1.00 31.11 10.84
N PRO A 12 2.18 31.61 10.41
CA PRO A 12 2.62 31.47 9.02
C PRO A 12 2.79 30.00 8.61
N VAL A 13 3.32 29.16 9.47
CA VAL A 13 3.47 27.72 9.20
C VAL A 13 2.10 27.05 9.08
N PHE A 14 1.15 27.38 9.95
CA PHE A 14 -0.22 26.87 9.86
C PHE A 14 -0.90 27.28 8.55
N LEU A 15 -0.76 28.55 8.14
CA LEU A 15 -1.35 29.02 6.87
C LEU A 15 -0.74 28.33 5.64
N ILE A 16 0.58 28.10 5.64
CA ILE A 16 1.25 27.36 4.56
C ILE A 16 0.74 25.92 4.51
N LEU A 17 0.66 25.23 5.66
CA LEU A 17 0.16 23.86 5.71
C LEU A 17 -1.30 23.78 5.29
N LEU A 18 -2.14 24.75 5.69
CA LEU A 18 -3.53 24.82 5.27
C LEU A 18 -3.65 24.99 3.74
N LEU A 19 -2.88 25.92 3.17
CA LEU A 19 -2.87 26.15 1.72
C LEU A 19 -2.45 24.89 0.96
N VAL A 20 -1.36 24.24 1.37
CA VAL A 20 -0.89 22.99 0.78
C VAL A 20 -1.96 21.91 0.90
N SER A 21 -2.61 21.77 2.05
CA SER A 21 -3.69 20.79 2.25
C SER A 21 -4.88 21.03 1.31
N VAL A 22 -5.30 22.29 1.13
CA VAL A 22 -6.38 22.64 0.20
C VAL A 22 -6.02 22.28 -1.24
N ILE A 23 -4.80 22.59 -1.67
CA ILE A 23 -4.31 22.24 -3.02
C ILE A 23 -4.29 20.73 -3.22
N MET A 24 -3.85 19.96 -2.20
CA MET A 24 -3.80 18.50 -2.28
C MET A 24 -5.17 17.83 -2.28
N ILE A 25 -6.16 18.40 -1.57
CA ILE A 25 -7.52 17.86 -1.50
C ILE A 25 -8.33 18.21 -2.76
N PHE A 26 -8.01 19.31 -3.42
CA PHE A 26 -8.74 19.81 -4.57
C PHE A 26 -9.03 18.78 -5.67
N PRO A 27 -8.05 18.00 -6.18
CA PRO A 27 -8.33 16.99 -7.21
C PRO A 27 -9.27 15.89 -6.74
N PHE A 28 -9.25 15.55 -5.45
CA PHE A 28 -10.18 14.56 -4.89
C PHE A 28 -11.61 15.11 -4.80
N ILE A 29 -11.79 16.39 -4.43
CA ILE A 29 -13.10 17.05 -4.48
C ILE A 29 -13.62 17.06 -5.92
N TRP A 30 -12.77 17.42 -6.88
CA TRP A 30 -13.14 17.40 -8.30
C TRP A 30 -13.57 16.00 -8.76
N MET A 31 -12.84 14.97 -8.38
CA MET A 31 -13.16 13.57 -8.68
C MET A 31 -14.53 13.18 -8.12
N VAL A 32 -14.79 13.49 -6.83
CA VAL A 32 -16.08 13.20 -6.18
C VAL A 32 -17.22 13.93 -6.91
N LEU A 33 -17.09 15.23 -7.13
CA LEU A 33 -18.13 16.01 -7.82
C LEU A 33 -18.36 15.51 -9.25
N SER A 34 -17.29 15.20 -9.97
CA SER A 34 -17.38 14.72 -11.36
C SER A 34 -17.96 13.32 -11.47
N ALA A 35 -17.81 12.46 -10.45
CA ALA A 35 -18.44 11.14 -10.41
C ALA A 35 -19.98 11.20 -10.41
N PHE A 36 -20.55 12.31 -9.92
CA PHE A 36 -22.00 12.53 -9.88
C PHE A 36 -22.53 13.42 -11.00
N LYS A 37 -21.68 13.92 -11.90
CA LYS A 37 -22.12 14.77 -13.02
C LYS A 37 -22.74 13.95 -14.14
N SER A 38 -23.62 14.60 -14.92
CA SER A 38 -24.00 14.11 -16.25
C SER A 38 -22.83 14.27 -17.24
N ASN A 39 -22.85 13.55 -18.34
CA ASN A 39 -21.84 13.71 -19.40
C ASN A 39 -21.80 15.15 -19.94
N ALA A 40 -22.94 15.78 -20.10
CA ALA A 40 -23.05 17.17 -20.56
C ALA A 40 -22.42 18.16 -19.56
N ASP A 41 -22.62 17.97 -18.25
CA ASP A 41 -22.06 18.84 -17.22
C ASP A 41 -20.53 18.81 -17.17
N VAL A 42 -19.92 17.66 -17.47
CA VAL A 42 -18.46 17.50 -17.47
C VAL A 42 -17.81 18.39 -18.54
N TYR A 43 -18.43 18.50 -19.69
CA TYR A 43 -17.89 19.24 -20.85
C TYR A 43 -18.49 20.65 -21.03
N THR A 44 -19.32 21.12 -20.08
CA THR A 44 -19.92 22.45 -20.15
C THR A 44 -18.87 23.55 -19.92
N TYR A 45 -18.91 24.60 -20.77
CA TYR A 45 -18.14 25.82 -20.59
C TYR A 45 -19.06 27.02 -20.41
N PRO A 46 -18.90 27.89 -19.40
CA PRO A 46 -17.86 27.81 -18.34
C PRO A 46 -18.06 26.63 -17.41
N ILE A 47 -16.93 26.17 -16.78
CA ILE A 47 -16.90 24.97 -15.93
C ILE A 47 -17.92 25.08 -14.81
N ARG A 48 -18.84 24.12 -14.74
CA ARG A 48 -19.76 23.97 -13.60
C ARG A 48 -19.06 23.16 -12.50
N TRP A 49 -18.88 23.76 -11.34
CA TRP A 49 -18.22 23.10 -10.20
C TRP A 49 -19.12 22.02 -9.58
N LEU A 50 -20.39 22.34 -9.36
CA LEU A 50 -21.38 21.42 -8.81
C LEU A 50 -22.15 20.71 -9.92
N PRO A 51 -22.56 19.44 -9.73
CA PRO A 51 -23.44 18.76 -10.66
C PRO A 51 -24.82 19.46 -10.72
N SER A 52 -25.42 19.58 -11.91
CA SER A 52 -26.80 20.08 -12.07
C SER A 52 -27.81 19.07 -11.52
N SER A 53 -27.52 17.78 -11.60
CA SER A 53 -28.25 16.67 -10.96
C SER A 53 -27.26 15.65 -10.46
N PHE A 54 -27.58 14.97 -9.34
CA PHE A 54 -26.73 13.91 -8.81
C PHE A 54 -27.04 12.60 -9.55
N GLU A 55 -26.15 12.22 -10.48
CA GLU A 55 -26.31 11.03 -11.33
C GLU A 55 -25.76 9.79 -10.65
N TRP A 56 -26.54 9.18 -9.76
CA TRP A 56 -26.20 7.90 -9.13
C TRP A 56 -26.07 6.75 -10.13
N SER A 57 -26.74 6.85 -11.28
CA SER A 57 -26.68 5.91 -12.38
C SER A 57 -25.25 5.70 -12.93
N ASN A 58 -24.34 6.66 -12.73
CA ASN A 58 -22.95 6.51 -13.16
C ASN A 58 -22.26 5.32 -12.49
N PHE A 59 -22.53 5.08 -11.23
CA PHE A 59 -21.97 3.94 -10.50
C PHE A 59 -22.52 2.61 -11.02
N GLU A 60 -23.81 2.54 -11.30
CA GLU A 60 -24.46 1.37 -11.88
C GLU A 60 -23.90 1.05 -13.27
N LYS A 61 -23.75 2.07 -14.13
CA LYS A 61 -23.20 1.93 -15.48
C LYS A 61 -21.77 1.34 -15.46
N VAL A 62 -20.93 1.67 -14.48
CA VAL A 62 -19.60 1.08 -14.33
C VAL A 62 -19.69 -0.43 -14.16
N PHE A 63 -20.64 -0.93 -13.34
CA PHE A 63 -20.83 -2.37 -13.15
C PHE A 63 -21.39 -3.07 -14.39
N GLN A 64 -22.11 -2.36 -15.25
CA GLN A 64 -22.66 -2.89 -16.50
C GLN A 64 -21.60 -2.96 -17.62
N MET A 65 -20.64 -2.01 -17.63
CA MET A 65 -19.61 -1.92 -18.67
C MET A 65 -18.49 -2.96 -18.49
N VAL A 66 -18.08 -3.21 -17.25
CA VAL A 66 -16.99 -4.13 -16.93
C VAL A 66 -17.34 -4.96 -15.70
N PRO A 67 -16.79 -6.16 -15.51
CA PRO A 67 -17.01 -6.97 -14.31
C PRO A 67 -16.28 -6.38 -13.10
N PHE A 68 -16.66 -5.14 -12.72
CA PHE A 68 -15.98 -4.31 -11.72
C PHE A 68 -15.84 -5.00 -10.35
N LEU A 69 -16.89 -5.71 -9.89
CA LEU A 69 -16.84 -6.47 -8.63
C LEU A 69 -15.80 -7.59 -8.67
N ARG A 70 -15.61 -8.22 -9.84
CA ARG A 70 -14.60 -9.26 -10.01
C ARG A 70 -13.20 -8.67 -9.93
N TYR A 71 -12.95 -7.54 -10.59
CA TYR A 71 -11.68 -6.82 -10.53
C TYR A 71 -11.37 -6.35 -9.11
N TYR A 72 -12.39 -5.88 -8.42
CA TYR A 72 -12.30 -5.45 -7.03
C TYR A 72 -11.91 -6.59 -6.11
N TRP A 73 -12.60 -7.73 -6.23
CA TRP A 73 -12.30 -8.95 -5.49
C TRP A 73 -10.88 -9.46 -5.76
N ASN A 74 -10.47 -9.53 -7.03
CA ASN A 74 -9.14 -9.95 -7.41
C ASN A 74 -8.07 -9.07 -6.75
N THR A 75 -8.29 -7.75 -6.74
CA THR A 75 -7.35 -6.82 -6.14
C THR A 75 -7.29 -6.97 -4.62
N ILE A 76 -8.44 -7.09 -3.93
CA ILE A 76 -8.46 -7.35 -2.49
C ILE A 76 -7.68 -8.63 -2.18
N LEU A 77 -8.05 -9.73 -2.84
CA LEU A 77 -7.44 -11.04 -2.58
C LEU A 77 -5.93 -11.03 -2.83
N THR A 78 -5.50 -10.54 -3.99
CA THR A 78 -4.07 -10.50 -4.32
C THR A 78 -3.29 -9.55 -3.42
N SER A 79 -3.79 -8.35 -3.15
CA SER A 79 -3.11 -7.38 -2.28
C SER A 79 -3.00 -7.85 -0.84
N VAL A 80 -4.05 -8.48 -0.30
CA VAL A 80 -4.01 -9.05 1.05
C VAL A 80 -3.02 -10.21 1.14
N LEU A 81 -3.07 -11.15 0.19
CA LEU A 81 -2.15 -12.29 0.16
C LEU A 81 -0.70 -11.85 -0.02
N GLN A 82 -0.43 -10.96 -0.97
CA GLN A 82 0.92 -10.40 -1.19
C GLN A 82 1.43 -9.70 0.06
N THR A 83 0.62 -8.84 0.67
CA THR A 83 1.00 -8.12 1.90
C THR A 83 1.27 -9.08 3.04
N ALA A 84 0.39 -10.06 3.28
CA ALA A 84 0.56 -11.03 4.36
C ALA A 84 1.85 -11.85 4.20
N LEU A 85 2.09 -12.39 3.00
CA LEU A 85 3.30 -13.16 2.70
C LEU A 85 4.56 -12.29 2.80
N GLN A 86 4.52 -11.08 2.22
CA GLN A 86 5.66 -10.15 2.28
C GLN A 86 6.01 -9.78 3.71
N ILE A 87 5.04 -9.44 4.54
CA ILE A 87 5.28 -9.06 5.94
C ILE A 87 5.80 -10.25 6.74
N ALA A 88 5.23 -11.44 6.56
CA ALA A 88 5.71 -12.64 7.25
C ALA A 88 7.18 -12.93 6.90
N MET A 89 7.54 -12.90 5.63
CA MET A 89 8.92 -13.09 5.17
C MET A 89 9.85 -11.98 5.65
N SER A 90 9.40 -10.72 5.59
CA SER A 90 10.18 -9.56 6.03
C SER A 90 10.43 -9.57 7.54
N ILE A 91 9.48 -9.98 8.37
CA ILE A 91 9.65 -10.12 9.82
C ILE A 91 10.71 -11.19 10.13
N GLY A 92 10.61 -12.37 9.50
CA GLY A 92 11.60 -13.44 9.69
C GLY A 92 12.99 -13.01 9.28
N ALA A 93 13.14 -12.41 8.10
CA ALA A 93 14.41 -11.90 7.60
C ALA A 93 14.94 -10.77 8.50
N ALA A 94 14.09 -9.83 8.90
CA ALA A 94 14.48 -8.73 9.77
C ALA A 94 15.01 -9.22 11.13
N TYR A 95 14.36 -10.19 11.73
CA TYR A 95 14.83 -10.82 12.97
C TYR A 95 16.20 -11.48 12.80
N ALA A 96 16.36 -12.26 11.74
CA ALA A 96 17.64 -12.92 11.46
C ALA A 96 18.75 -11.88 11.26
N PHE A 97 18.54 -10.88 10.42
CA PHE A 97 19.55 -9.86 10.14
C PHE A 97 19.75 -8.85 11.29
N ALA A 98 18.79 -8.58 12.12
CA ALA A 98 18.97 -7.67 13.25
C ALA A 98 19.67 -8.38 14.44
N LYS A 99 19.24 -9.60 14.80
CA LYS A 99 19.54 -10.19 16.12
C LYS A 99 20.30 -11.51 16.08
N LEU A 100 20.28 -12.26 14.97
CA LEU A 100 20.96 -13.54 14.92
C LEU A 100 22.39 -13.41 14.37
N ARG A 101 23.24 -14.34 14.75
CA ARG A 101 24.61 -14.50 14.22
C ARG A 101 24.65 -15.71 13.30
N PHE A 102 25.01 -15.51 12.06
CA PHE A 102 25.16 -16.59 11.07
C PHE A 102 26.28 -16.25 10.06
N PRO A 103 26.86 -17.25 9.39
CA PRO A 103 27.92 -17.03 8.42
C PRO A 103 27.42 -16.18 7.25
N PHE A 104 28.33 -15.41 6.67
CA PHE A 104 28.05 -14.51 5.52
C PHE A 104 26.95 -13.46 5.73
N LYS A 105 26.51 -13.21 6.98
CA LYS A 105 25.47 -12.20 7.31
C LYS A 105 25.69 -10.86 6.60
N ARG A 106 26.92 -10.31 6.67
CA ARG A 106 27.26 -9.02 6.04
C ARG A 106 27.14 -9.07 4.52
N THR A 107 27.61 -10.12 3.89
CA THR A 107 27.55 -10.29 2.43
C THR A 107 26.12 -10.42 1.96
N LEU A 108 25.30 -11.25 2.63
CA LEU A 108 23.89 -11.41 2.30
C LEU A 108 23.10 -10.11 2.52
N TYR A 109 23.41 -9.38 3.58
CA TYR A 109 22.79 -8.07 3.84
C TYR A 109 23.10 -7.09 2.70
N MET A 110 24.36 -6.99 2.27
CA MET A 110 24.74 -6.13 1.14
C MET A 110 24.08 -6.56 -0.18
N LEU A 111 23.94 -7.86 -0.44
CA LEU A 111 23.26 -8.39 -1.63
C LEU A 111 21.76 -8.00 -1.63
N ILE A 112 21.07 -8.17 -0.51
CA ILE A 112 19.66 -7.77 -0.39
C ILE A 112 19.54 -6.25 -0.58
N GLN A 113 20.44 -5.47 0.05
CA GLN A 113 20.43 -4.01 -0.09
C GLN A 113 20.69 -3.58 -1.53
N SER A 114 21.62 -4.23 -2.24
CA SER A 114 21.90 -3.91 -3.65
C SER A 114 20.72 -4.20 -4.57
N ALA A 115 19.85 -5.15 -4.23
CA ALA A 115 18.64 -5.44 -4.99
C ALA A 115 17.65 -4.27 -5.03
N MET A 116 17.73 -3.31 -4.10
CA MET A 116 16.90 -2.10 -4.13
C MET A 116 17.19 -1.19 -5.34
N PHE A 117 18.40 -1.29 -5.89
CA PHE A 117 18.81 -0.47 -7.03
C PHE A 117 18.40 -1.09 -8.38
N VAL A 118 17.88 -2.31 -8.38
CA VAL A 118 17.42 -2.96 -9.60
C VAL A 118 15.98 -2.53 -9.89
N PRO A 119 15.74 -1.75 -10.97
CA PRO A 119 14.39 -1.31 -11.28
C PRO A 119 13.51 -2.49 -11.73
N MET A 120 12.25 -2.50 -11.29
CA MET A 120 11.29 -3.55 -11.65
C MET A 120 11.12 -3.70 -13.17
N SER A 121 11.26 -2.62 -13.93
CA SER A 121 11.19 -2.64 -15.40
C SER A 121 12.23 -3.55 -16.06
N VAL A 122 13.39 -3.76 -15.44
CA VAL A 122 14.43 -4.68 -15.93
C VAL A 122 14.06 -6.13 -15.61
N LEU A 123 13.42 -6.35 -14.47
CA LEU A 123 13.07 -7.70 -13.99
C LEU A 123 11.79 -8.24 -14.61
N VAL A 124 10.96 -7.40 -15.21
CA VAL A 124 9.62 -7.77 -15.64
C VAL A 124 9.63 -8.87 -16.70
N ILE A 125 10.54 -8.83 -17.67
CA ILE A 125 10.64 -9.82 -18.73
C ILE A 125 11.10 -11.18 -18.21
N PRO A 126 12.22 -11.30 -17.44
CA PRO A 126 12.63 -12.56 -16.83
C PRO A 126 11.56 -13.16 -15.91
N LEU A 127 10.90 -12.34 -15.09
CA LEU A 127 9.82 -12.79 -14.22
C LEU A 127 8.62 -13.33 -15.01
N TYR A 128 8.24 -12.65 -16.10
CA TYR A 128 7.17 -13.12 -16.97
C TYR A 128 7.52 -14.47 -17.62
N GLN A 129 8.75 -14.64 -18.10
CA GLN A 129 9.21 -15.91 -18.66
C GLN A 129 9.13 -17.04 -17.65
N MET A 130 9.53 -16.79 -16.39
CA MET A 130 9.41 -17.79 -15.31
C MET A 130 7.95 -18.16 -15.03
N VAL A 131 7.06 -17.17 -14.91
CA VAL A 131 5.63 -17.39 -14.64
C VAL A 131 4.95 -18.08 -15.82
N SER A 132 5.28 -17.70 -17.05
CA SER A 132 4.74 -18.31 -18.25
C SER A 132 5.24 -19.76 -18.42
N GLY A 133 6.53 -20.00 -18.17
CA GLY A 133 7.12 -21.35 -18.25
C GLY A 133 6.59 -22.34 -17.21
N THR A 134 6.06 -21.83 -16.08
CA THR A 134 5.41 -22.66 -15.03
C THR A 134 3.89 -22.77 -15.19
N GLY A 135 3.30 -22.17 -16.24
CA GLY A 135 1.84 -22.22 -16.48
C GLY A 135 1.02 -21.39 -15.49
N LEU A 136 1.62 -20.45 -14.79
CA LEU A 136 0.95 -19.62 -13.77
C LEU A 136 0.32 -18.32 -14.33
N VAL A 137 0.38 -18.10 -15.65
CA VAL A 137 -0.35 -17.00 -16.30
C VAL A 137 -1.85 -17.20 -16.09
N ASP A 138 -2.58 -16.11 -15.90
CA ASP A 138 -4.02 -16.11 -15.56
C ASP A 138 -4.37 -16.85 -14.26
N THR A 139 -3.47 -16.84 -13.29
CA THR A 139 -3.72 -17.41 -11.94
C THR A 139 -3.39 -16.40 -10.83
N TYR A 140 -4.02 -16.56 -9.68
CA TYR A 140 -3.67 -15.76 -8.49
C TYR A 140 -2.22 -16.00 -8.05
N ALA A 141 -1.71 -17.22 -8.18
CA ALA A 141 -0.31 -17.54 -7.86
C ALA A 141 0.67 -16.76 -8.75
N GLY A 142 0.39 -16.63 -10.05
CA GLY A 142 1.20 -15.85 -10.97
C GLY A 142 1.21 -14.35 -10.67
N ILE A 143 0.11 -13.82 -10.14
CA ILE A 143 0.06 -12.42 -9.67
C ILE A 143 0.83 -12.26 -8.36
N VAL A 144 0.65 -13.17 -7.41
CA VAL A 144 1.09 -13.03 -6.02
C VAL A 144 2.55 -13.39 -5.83
N LEU A 145 2.98 -14.58 -6.23
CA LEU A 145 4.27 -15.15 -5.82
C LEU A 145 5.50 -14.32 -6.25
N PRO A 146 5.59 -13.78 -7.46
CA PRO A 146 6.76 -13.01 -7.87
C PRO A 146 6.93 -11.67 -7.12
N GLN A 147 5.90 -11.20 -6.44
CA GLN A 147 5.85 -9.91 -5.77
C GLN A 147 5.92 -9.99 -4.23
N VAL A 148 6.11 -11.20 -3.66
CA VAL A 148 6.11 -11.39 -2.19
C VAL A 148 7.42 -10.92 -1.51
N LEU A 149 8.50 -10.71 -2.26
CA LEU A 149 9.77 -10.24 -1.70
C LEU A 149 9.83 -8.72 -1.71
N GLY A 150 9.65 -8.12 -0.55
CA GLY A 150 9.72 -6.66 -0.37
C GLY A 150 11.04 -6.23 0.24
N VAL A 151 12.04 -5.93 -0.58
CA VAL A 151 13.38 -5.51 -0.08
C VAL A 151 13.27 -4.28 0.80
N PHE A 152 12.55 -3.25 0.37
CA PHE A 152 12.37 -2.02 1.17
C PHE A 152 11.70 -2.30 2.52
N THR A 153 10.62 -3.08 2.52
CA THR A 153 9.91 -3.47 3.74
C THR A 153 10.81 -4.24 4.70
N THR A 154 11.60 -5.17 4.16
CA THR A 154 12.59 -5.93 4.94
C THR A 154 13.64 -5.03 5.57
N MET A 155 14.23 -4.09 4.79
CA MET A 155 15.22 -3.15 5.29
C MET A 155 14.66 -2.22 6.38
N MET A 156 13.42 -1.74 6.19
CA MET A 156 12.74 -0.92 7.17
C MET A 156 12.56 -1.67 8.51
N LEU A 157 12.14 -2.93 8.45
CA LEU A 157 11.99 -3.77 9.64
C LEU A 157 13.34 -4.13 10.27
N ILE A 158 14.40 -4.41 9.50
CA ILE A 158 15.75 -4.63 10.01
C ILE A 158 16.21 -3.41 10.82
N SER A 159 16.07 -2.21 10.26
CA SER A 159 16.46 -0.97 10.93
C SER A 159 15.74 -0.79 12.25
N PHE A 160 14.44 -1.08 12.31
CA PHE A 160 13.66 -0.97 13.55
C PHE A 160 14.05 -2.06 14.56
N PHE A 161 14.15 -3.32 14.13
CA PHE A 161 14.51 -4.44 15.01
C PHE A 161 15.89 -4.28 15.64
N THR A 162 16.80 -3.59 14.95
CA THR A 162 18.14 -3.27 15.49
C THR A 162 18.07 -2.34 16.68
N THR A 163 17.04 -1.49 16.77
CA THR A 163 16.87 -0.55 17.89
C THR A 163 16.34 -1.19 19.18
N ILE A 164 15.82 -2.42 19.11
CA ILE A 164 15.32 -3.16 20.27
C ILE A 164 16.54 -3.58 21.13
N PRO A 165 16.56 -3.28 22.45
CA PRO A 165 17.68 -3.68 23.31
C PRO A 165 17.91 -5.20 23.35
N ASP A 166 19.17 -5.61 23.30
CA ASP A 166 19.54 -7.02 23.35
C ASP A 166 19.26 -7.64 24.73
N ASP A 167 19.23 -6.82 25.79
CA ASP A 167 18.87 -7.23 27.15
C ASP A 167 17.49 -7.91 27.23
N LEU A 168 16.51 -7.47 26.43
CA LEU A 168 15.19 -8.10 26.34
C LEU A 168 15.27 -9.52 25.75
N ILE A 169 16.17 -9.70 24.80
CA ILE A 169 16.40 -11.00 24.15
C ILE A 169 17.13 -11.93 25.11
N ASP A 170 18.09 -11.41 25.84
CA ASP A 170 18.89 -12.21 26.78
C ASP A 170 18.05 -12.61 28.00
N ALA A 171 17.20 -11.73 28.51
CA ALA A 171 16.20 -12.08 29.53
C ALA A 171 15.28 -13.22 29.06
N ALA A 172 14.73 -13.11 27.84
CA ALA A 172 13.87 -14.16 27.28
C ALA A 172 14.59 -15.50 27.10
N LYS A 173 15.90 -15.48 26.78
CA LYS A 173 16.71 -16.72 26.71
C LYS A 173 16.91 -17.34 28.10
N ILE A 174 17.14 -16.52 29.14
CA ILE A 174 17.23 -16.98 30.53
C ILE A 174 15.91 -17.64 30.96
N ASP A 175 14.77 -17.11 30.51
CA ASP A 175 13.45 -17.67 30.73
C ASP A 175 13.18 -18.93 29.86
N GLY A 176 14.16 -19.42 29.09
CA GLY A 176 14.06 -20.64 28.28
C GLY A 176 13.38 -20.44 26.93
N CYS A 177 13.16 -19.21 26.47
CA CYS A 177 12.53 -18.94 25.18
C CYS A 177 13.45 -19.33 24.01
N GLY A 178 12.92 -20.13 23.08
CA GLY A 178 13.55 -20.40 21.78
C GLY A 178 13.37 -19.24 20.78
N TYR A 179 14.05 -19.32 19.64
CA TYR A 179 14.06 -18.26 18.61
C TYR A 179 12.66 -17.80 18.16
N PHE A 180 11.73 -18.72 17.92
CA PHE A 180 10.37 -18.40 17.50
C PHE A 180 9.58 -17.72 18.63
N SER A 181 9.77 -18.15 19.88
CA SER A 181 9.14 -17.52 21.04
C SER A 181 9.62 -16.08 21.21
N ILE A 182 10.93 -15.84 21.08
CA ILE A 182 11.51 -14.49 21.12
C ILE A 182 10.95 -13.64 19.98
N LEU A 183 10.85 -14.18 18.76
CA LEU A 183 10.26 -13.46 17.63
C LEU A 183 8.83 -12.99 17.94
N TRP A 184 7.96 -13.90 18.44
CA TRP A 184 6.55 -13.60 18.67
C TRP A 184 6.32 -12.72 19.91
N HIS A 185 6.97 -13.02 21.03
CA HIS A 185 6.67 -12.37 22.31
C HIS A 185 7.55 -11.15 22.61
N VAL A 186 8.72 -11.06 21.99
CA VAL A 186 9.62 -9.91 22.19
C VAL A 186 9.66 -9.02 20.95
N MET A 187 10.07 -9.56 19.80
CA MET A 187 10.33 -8.73 18.62
C MET A 187 9.05 -8.11 18.03
N ILE A 188 8.02 -8.93 17.76
CA ILE A 188 6.77 -8.45 17.15
C ILE A 188 6.04 -7.51 18.11
N VAL A 189 5.93 -7.86 19.40
CA VAL A 189 5.21 -7.05 20.40
C VAL A 189 5.82 -5.66 20.54
N ASN A 190 7.16 -5.55 20.56
CA ASN A 190 7.84 -4.27 20.63
C ASN A 190 7.88 -3.51 19.29
N SER A 191 7.44 -4.12 18.19
CA SER A 191 7.54 -3.57 16.84
C SER A 191 6.20 -3.32 16.15
N VAL A 192 5.08 -3.40 16.87
CA VAL A 192 3.73 -3.26 16.29
C VAL A 192 3.61 -2.01 15.42
N THR A 193 4.21 -0.91 15.84
CA THR A 193 4.19 0.35 15.11
C THR A 193 4.94 0.27 13.77
N ALA A 194 6.15 -0.29 13.77
CA ALA A 194 6.94 -0.46 12.54
C ALA A 194 6.30 -1.47 11.61
N ILE A 195 5.75 -2.56 12.15
CA ILE A 195 5.02 -3.58 11.38
C ILE A 195 3.76 -2.97 10.76
N SER A 196 3.00 -2.14 11.49
CA SER A 196 1.82 -1.46 10.94
C SER A 196 2.17 -0.52 9.78
N ALA A 197 3.28 0.21 9.91
CA ALA A 197 3.78 1.05 8.82
C ALA A 197 4.22 0.21 7.60
N ALA A 198 4.88 -0.93 7.84
CA ALA A 198 5.28 -1.87 6.81
C ALA A 198 4.07 -2.48 6.09
N VAL A 199 3.03 -2.87 6.83
CA VAL A 199 1.76 -3.39 6.28
C VAL A 199 1.09 -2.34 5.40
N LEU A 200 0.98 -1.10 5.88
CA LEU A 200 0.37 -0.02 5.12
C LEU A 200 1.13 0.24 3.81
N TYR A 201 2.46 0.34 3.89
CA TYR A 201 3.30 0.54 2.71
C TYR A 201 3.17 -0.59 1.69
N ALA A 202 3.27 -1.85 2.14
CA ALA A 202 3.17 -3.02 1.29
C ALA A 202 1.77 -3.11 0.64
N PHE A 203 0.70 -2.94 1.42
CA PHE A 203 -0.66 -2.97 0.92
C PHE A 203 -0.92 -1.89 -0.13
N LEU A 204 -0.52 -0.64 0.13
CA LEU A 204 -0.65 0.45 -0.84
C LEU A 204 0.13 0.17 -2.13
N SER A 205 1.30 -0.44 -2.03
CA SER A 205 2.12 -0.81 -3.19
C SER A 205 1.43 -1.87 -4.04
N HIS A 206 0.91 -2.93 -3.41
CA HIS A 206 0.22 -4.02 -4.11
C HIS A 206 -1.14 -3.58 -4.68
N TRP A 207 -1.91 -2.79 -3.93
CA TRP A 207 -3.19 -2.26 -4.39
C TRP A 207 -3.07 -1.45 -5.68
N ARG A 208 -2.03 -0.64 -5.80
CA ARG A 208 -1.77 0.20 -6.97
C ARG A 208 -0.99 -0.51 -8.07
N SER A 209 -0.61 -1.78 -7.87
CA SER A 209 0.17 -2.54 -8.85
C SER A 209 -0.61 -2.67 -10.16
N TYR A 210 0.02 -2.20 -11.26
CA TYR A 210 -0.58 -2.18 -12.58
C TYR A 210 0.22 -3.02 -13.58
N LEU A 211 1.53 -2.73 -13.71
CA LEU A 211 2.35 -3.31 -14.78
C LEU A 211 2.43 -4.84 -14.71
N TRP A 212 2.67 -5.39 -13.52
CA TRP A 212 2.79 -6.82 -13.34
C TRP A 212 1.46 -7.57 -13.59
N PRO A 213 0.35 -7.21 -12.95
CA PRO A 213 -0.95 -7.82 -13.27
C PRO A 213 -1.34 -7.69 -14.75
N LEU A 214 -1.04 -6.55 -15.40
CA LEU A 214 -1.32 -6.36 -16.82
C LEU A 214 -0.64 -7.41 -17.70
N LEU A 215 0.57 -7.82 -17.37
CA LEU A 215 1.34 -8.78 -18.15
C LEU A 215 0.91 -10.23 -17.91
N VAL A 216 0.53 -10.56 -16.66
CA VAL A 216 0.22 -11.94 -16.27
C VAL A 216 -1.26 -12.28 -16.28
N THR A 217 -2.15 -11.33 -16.64
CA THR A 217 -3.60 -11.56 -16.74
C THR A 217 -4.12 -11.23 -18.14
N ASN A 218 -4.35 -12.27 -18.95
CA ASN A 218 -4.96 -12.16 -20.28
C ASN A 218 -6.49 -12.24 -20.17
N LYS A 219 -7.00 -13.12 -19.31
CA LYS A 219 -8.44 -13.33 -19.11
C LYS A 219 -9.05 -12.15 -18.36
N THR A 220 -10.20 -11.68 -18.83
CA THR A 220 -10.95 -10.57 -18.20
C THR A 220 -11.26 -10.85 -16.75
N GLU A 221 -11.62 -12.10 -16.40
CA GLU A 221 -11.98 -12.50 -15.04
C GLU A 221 -10.81 -12.46 -14.04
N MET A 222 -9.56 -12.46 -14.54
CA MET A 222 -8.34 -12.43 -13.71
C MET A 222 -7.76 -11.03 -13.53
N ARG A 223 -8.25 -10.04 -14.27
CA ARG A 223 -7.75 -8.67 -14.19
C ARG A 223 -7.94 -8.08 -12.79
N THR A 224 -6.95 -7.33 -12.34
CA THR A 224 -7.03 -6.51 -11.14
C THR A 224 -7.74 -5.18 -11.44
N LEU A 225 -8.13 -4.46 -10.41
CA LEU A 225 -8.86 -3.20 -10.52
C LEU A 225 -8.07 -2.14 -11.32
N ALA A 226 -6.76 -2.01 -11.06
CA ALA A 226 -5.90 -1.07 -11.80
C ALA A 226 -5.83 -1.39 -13.31
N VAL A 227 -5.79 -2.67 -13.66
CA VAL A 227 -5.85 -3.13 -15.06
C VAL A 227 -7.26 -2.90 -15.62
N GLY A 228 -8.29 -3.26 -14.88
CA GLY A 228 -9.69 -3.08 -15.28
C GLY A 228 -10.08 -1.62 -15.53
N LEU A 229 -9.59 -0.69 -14.72
CA LEU A 229 -9.80 0.75 -14.93
C LEU A 229 -9.23 1.22 -16.27
N LYS A 230 -8.07 0.72 -16.71
CA LYS A 230 -7.52 1.04 -18.02
C LYS A 230 -8.46 0.59 -19.15
N TYR A 231 -9.02 -0.61 -19.06
CA TYR A 231 -9.98 -1.10 -20.05
C TYR A 231 -11.29 -0.30 -20.02
N LEU A 232 -11.77 0.06 -18.82
CA LEU A 232 -12.92 0.97 -18.68
C LEU A 232 -12.68 2.31 -19.39
N ILE A 233 -11.49 2.91 -19.22
CA ILE A 233 -11.11 4.16 -19.91
C ILE A 233 -11.17 3.98 -21.42
N SER A 234 -10.71 2.85 -21.95
CA SER A 234 -10.74 2.55 -23.40
C SER A 234 -12.17 2.38 -23.91
N GLU A 235 -13.05 1.74 -23.17
CA GLU A 235 -14.45 1.51 -23.55
C GLU A 235 -15.33 2.74 -23.34
N ALA A 236 -15.11 3.47 -22.22
CA ALA A 236 -15.88 4.67 -21.89
C ALA A 236 -15.51 5.90 -22.73
N SER A 237 -14.45 5.86 -23.50
CA SER A 237 -13.78 6.84 -24.36
C SER A 237 -14.09 8.34 -24.14
N SER A 238 -15.36 8.75 -23.97
CA SER A 238 -15.81 10.12 -23.70
C SER A 238 -16.63 10.26 -22.42
N ALA A 239 -16.82 9.19 -21.63
CA ALA A 239 -17.63 9.21 -20.41
C ALA A 239 -16.75 9.43 -19.15
N TYR A 240 -16.16 10.62 -19.06
CA TYR A 240 -15.25 11.00 -17.98
C TYR A 240 -15.87 10.82 -16.58
N GLN A 241 -17.16 11.07 -16.42
CA GLN A 241 -17.90 10.88 -15.18
C GLN A 241 -17.87 9.40 -14.71
N LEU A 242 -17.91 8.45 -15.63
CA LEU A 242 -17.85 7.02 -15.28
C LEU A 242 -16.45 6.64 -14.80
N MET A 243 -15.41 7.22 -15.41
CA MET A 243 -14.03 7.03 -14.94
C MET A 243 -13.84 7.59 -13.53
N MET A 244 -14.42 8.75 -13.23
CA MET A 244 -14.37 9.36 -11.90
C MET A 244 -15.16 8.54 -10.88
N ALA A 245 -16.31 7.99 -11.24
CA ALA A 245 -17.09 7.10 -10.39
C ALA A 245 -16.32 5.80 -10.07
N ALA A 246 -15.70 5.18 -11.06
CA ALA A 246 -14.87 4.00 -10.87
C ALA A 246 -13.62 4.28 -10.02
N ALA A 247 -12.95 5.41 -10.25
CA ALA A 247 -11.81 5.85 -9.44
C ALA A 247 -12.21 6.09 -7.98
N LEU A 248 -13.35 6.74 -7.74
CA LEU A 248 -13.89 7.00 -6.39
C LEU A 248 -14.17 5.68 -5.65
N MET A 249 -14.82 4.72 -6.29
CA MET A 249 -15.02 3.38 -5.71
C MET A 249 -13.69 2.68 -5.41
N SER A 250 -12.68 2.86 -6.25
CA SER A 250 -11.37 2.19 -6.11
C SER A 250 -10.56 2.70 -4.93
N ILE A 251 -10.81 3.90 -4.42
CA ILE A 251 -10.10 4.48 -3.29
C ILE A 251 -10.64 3.99 -1.94
N ALA A 252 -11.89 3.55 -1.87
CA ALA A 252 -12.56 3.19 -0.61
C ALA A 252 -11.75 2.20 0.27
N PRO A 253 -11.20 1.08 -0.23
CA PRO A 253 -10.41 0.17 0.60
C PRO A 253 -9.09 0.78 1.10
N LEU A 254 -8.48 1.67 0.32
CA LEU A 254 -7.26 2.36 0.74
C LEU A 254 -7.54 3.23 1.97
N ILE A 255 -8.66 3.95 1.96
CA ILE A 255 -9.10 4.76 3.11
C ILE A 255 -9.36 3.87 4.32
N ILE A 256 -10.02 2.72 4.15
CA ILE A 256 -10.29 1.78 5.24
C ILE A 256 -8.99 1.28 5.86
N VAL A 257 -8.05 0.80 5.04
CA VAL A 257 -6.75 0.30 5.53
C VAL A 257 -5.95 1.41 6.21
N TYR A 258 -5.98 2.63 5.66
CA TYR A 258 -5.33 3.79 6.29
C TYR A 258 -5.90 4.05 7.68
N ILE A 259 -7.23 4.14 7.85
CA ILE A 259 -7.89 4.38 9.13
C ILE A 259 -7.55 3.28 10.15
N LEU A 260 -7.47 2.02 9.72
CA LEU A 260 -7.10 0.89 10.60
C LEU A 260 -5.64 0.99 11.10
N CYS A 261 -4.75 1.51 10.26
CA CYS A 261 -3.31 1.63 10.58
C CYS A 261 -2.96 2.97 11.23
N GLU A 262 -3.75 4.03 11.06
CA GLU A 262 -3.47 5.40 11.48
C GLU A 262 -3.10 5.51 12.97
N LYS A 263 -3.87 4.89 13.86
CA LYS A 263 -3.66 4.96 15.31
C LYS A 263 -2.26 4.49 15.73
N ASN A 264 -1.75 3.44 15.07
CA ASN A 264 -0.42 2.91 15.34
C ASN A 264 0.67 3.76 14.70
N PHE A 265 0.40 4.35 13.54
CA PHE A 265 1.32 5.20 12.81
C PHE A 265 1.58 6.53 13.51
N VAL A 266 0.53 7.20 13.99
CA VAL A 266 0.63 8.48 14.72
C VAL A 266 1.38 8.30 16.04
N ARG A 267 1.18 7.18 16.73
CA ARG A 267 1.89 6.87 17.99
C ARG A 267 3.42 6.79 17.81
N SER A 268 3.90 6.33 16.65
CA SER A 268 5.34 6.25 16.39
C SER A 268 6.00 7.59 16.16
N MET A 269 5.30 8.48 15.45
CA MET A 269 5.83 9.83 15.19
C MET A 269 5.96 10.68 16.46
N THR A 270 5.05 10.49 17.42
CA THR A 270 5.10 11.22 18.70
C THR A 270 6.19 10.73 19.65
N MET A 271 6.56 9.44 19.58
CA MET A 271 7.62 8.86 20.44
C MET A 271 9.04 9.23 19.97
N THR A 272 9.25 9.44 18.68
CA THR A 272 10.54 9.90 18.12
C THR A 272 10.80 11.40 18.38
N GLY A 273 9.77 12.20 18.59
CA GLY A 273 9.87 13.65 18.85
C GLY A 273 10.17 14.02 20.33
N LEU A 274 10.22 13.05 21.24
CA LEU A 274 10.47 13.29 22.67
C LEU A 274 11.91 12.96 23.12
N LYS A 275 12.81 12.63 22.17
CA LYS A 275 14.25 12.47 22.43
C LYS A 275 15.01 13.66 21.85
N GLY A 276 14.69 14.85 22.31
CA GLY A 276 15.41 16.08 22.08
C GLY A 276 15.43 16.88 23.38
#